data_fbdd85b51f1eb530e02566556b9f335f
#
_entry.id   fbdd85b51f1eb530e02566556b9f335f
#
_cell.length_a   1.000
_cell.length_b   1.000
_cell.length_c   1.000
_cell.angle_alpha   90.00
_cell.angle_beta   90.00
_cell.angle_gamma   90.00
#
_symmetry.space_group_name_H-M   'P 1'
#
loop_
_entity.id
_entity.type
_entity.pdbx_description
1 polymer ?
#
loop_
_entity_poly.entity_id
_entity_poly.type
_entity_poly.pdbx_seq_one_letter_code
_entity_poly.pdbx_strand_id
1 'polypeptide(L)'
;MKNIKIGFAPTRRSIFSAPDAVKYADLTRSELDELKVDYVDIKDINSEGLLYSDEDMEKVAEKFAKEKVKGLFIPHCNFGTEYVVARLAKKLNVPVLLWGPRDERPDENGIRLRDSQCGLFATGKVLRRFQVPFTYMTNCRLDDLEFERGLRGFLA
;
A
#
# COMPACT_ATOMS: atom_id res chain seq x y z
N MET A 1 -19.11 -16.50 1.51
CA MET A 1 -18.86 -15.03 1.38
C MET A 1 -18.40 -14.76 -0.04
N LYS A 2 -18.90 -13.73 -0.71
CA LYS A 2 -18.32 -13.33 -2.01
C LYS A 2 -16.89 -12.87 -1.74
N ASN A 3 -15.90 -13.48 -2.39
CA ASN A 3 -14.52 -13.00 -2.33
C ASN A 3 -14.47 -11.58 -2.89
N ILE A 4 -14.10 -10.63 -2.06
CA ILE A 4 -13.91 -9.25 -2.49
C ILE A 4 -12.52 -9.16 -3.13
N LYS A 5 -12.50 -8.82 -4.43
CA LYS A 5 -11.25 -8.60 -5.16
C LYS A 5 -10.74 -7.19 -4.87
N ILE A 6 -9.52 -7.06 -4.38
CA ILE A 6 -8.89 -5.77 -4.07
C ILE A 6 -7.73 -5.45 -5.02
N GLY A 7 -7.45 -4.17 -5.20
CA GLY A 7 -6.22 -3.70 -5.85
C GLY A 7 -5.11 -3.59 -4.81
N PHE A 8 -4.00 -4.27 -5.04
CA PHE A 8 -2.80 -4.20 -4.20
C PHE A 8 -1.79 -3.25 -4.84
N ALA A 9 -1.59 -2.09 -4.23
CA ALA A 9 -0.75 -1.02 -4.76
C ALA A 9 0.32 -0.57 -3.74
N PRO A 10 1.36 -1.39 -3.50
CA PRO A 10 2.45 -1.00 -2.60
C PRO A 10 3.17 0.24 -3.15
N THR A 11 3.50 1.17 -2.27
CA THR A 11 4.10 2.47 -2.62
C THR A 11 5.44 2.70 -1.94
N ARG A 12 6.31 3.49 -2.59
CA ARG A 12 7.58 3.95 -2.05
C ARG A 12 7.85 5.43 -2.34
N ARG A 13 8.87 5.96 -1.70
CA ARG A 13 9.45 7.28 -1.97
C ARG A 13 10.94 7.14 -2.29
N SER A 14 11.44 7.94 -3.22
CA SER A 14 12.80 7.83 -3.77
C SER A 14 13.93 8.12 -2.77
N ILE A 15 13.67 8.94 -1.74
CA ILE A 15 14.70 9.31 -0.73
C ILE A 15 14.95 8.23 0.32
N PHE A 16 14.10 7.20 0.38
CA PHE A 16 14.25 6.05 1.27
C PHE A 16 14.74 4.82 0.49
N SER A 17 15.10 3.77 1.20
CA SER A 17 15.65 2.55 0.61
C SER A 17 14.67 1.87 -0.36
N ALA A 18 15.01 1.83 -1.64
CA ALA A 18 14.25 1.09 -2.65
C ALA A 18 14.34 -0.43 -2.45
N PRO A 19 15.50 -1.04 -2.14
CA PRO A 19 15.60 -2.48 -1.86
C PRO A 19 14.71 -2.92 -0.70
N ASP A 20 14.62 -2.14 0.37
CA ASP A 20 13.74 -2.45 1.49
C ASP A 20 12.27 -2.32 1.12
N ALA A 21 11.91 -1.34 0.29
CA ALA A 21 10.55 -1.22 -0.21
C ALA A 21 10.15 -2.42 -1.07
N VAL A 22 11.00 -2.89 -1.97
CA VAL A 22 10.79 -4.10 -2.77
C VAL A 22 10.63 -5.32 -1.87
N LYS A 23 11.52 -5.49 -0.89
CA LYS A 23 11.45 -6.58 0.10
C LYS A 23 10.10 -6.63 0.80
N TYR A 24 9.62 -5.51 1.33
CA TYR A 24 8.34 -5.48 2.05
C TYR A 24 7.14 -5.64 1.13
N ALA A 25 7.20 -5.16 -0.10
CA ALA A 25 6.16 -5.45 -1.10
C ALA A 25 6.07 -6.95 -1.39
N ASP A 26 7.22 -7.63 -1.58
CA ASP A 26 7.26 -9.06 -1.86
C ASP A 26 6.83 -9.91 -0.65
N LEU A 27 7.25 -9.54 0.56
CA LEU A 27 6.77 -10.20 1.79
C LEU A 27 5.26 -10.06 1.95
N THR A 28 4.71 -8.88 1.63
CA THR A 28 3.26 -8.64 1.71
C THR A 28 2.51 -9.47 0.67
N ARG A 29 3.05 -9.62 -0.56
CA ARG A 29 2.47 -10.52 -1.58
C ARG A 29 2.37 -11.95 -1.07
N SER A 30 3.46 -12.46 -0.49
CA SER A 30 3.49 -13.81 0.06
C SER A 30 2.43 -14.00 1.16
N GLU A 31 2.27 -13.01 2.03
CA GLU A 31 1.25 -13.06 3.09
C GLU A 31 -0.18 -13.03 2.53
N LEU A 32 -0.44 -12.19 1.51
CA LEU A 32 -1.74 -12.16 0.84
C LEU A 32 -2.08 -13.51 0.20
N ASP A 33 -1.09 -14.18 -0.40
CA ASP A 33 -1.24 -15.49 -1.01
C ASP A 33 -1.53 -16.57 0.06
N GLU A 34 -0.82 -16.56 1.20
CA GLU A 34 -1.06 -17.47 2.33
C GLU A 34 -2.45 -17.28 2.92
N LEU A 35 -2.91 -16.04 3.06
CA LEU A 35 -4.24 -15.69 3.54
C LEU A 35 -5.34 -15.91 2.48
N LYS A 36 -4.99 -16.33 1.27
CA LYS A 36 -5.90 -16.57 0.13
C LYS A 36 -6.78 -15.37 -0.21
N VAL A 37 -6.17 -14.18 -0.17
CA VAL A 37 -6.83 -12.94 -0.58
C VAL A 37 -6.95 -12.89 -2.10
N ASP A 38 -8.11 -12.51 -2.62
CA ASP A 38 -8.30 -12.24 -4.05
C ASP A 38 -7.85 -10.81 -4.36
N TYR A 39 -6.70 -10.67 -5.05
CA TYR A 39 -6.14 -9.35 -5.34
C TYR A 39 -5.55 -9.24 -6.75
N VAL A 40 -5.54 -8.02 -7.25
CA VAL A 40 -4.86 -7.62 -8.49
C VAL A 40 -3.57 -6.91 -8.11
N ASP A 41 -2.44 -7.48 -8.54
CA ASP A 41 -1.10 -6.95 -8.29
C ASP A 41 -0.68 -5.92 -9.34
N ILE A 42 0.29 -5.08 -8.97
CA ILE A 42 0.96 -4.13 -9.86
C ILE A 42 2.42 -4.52 -10.18
N LYS A 43 2.80 -5.77 -9.94
CA LYS A 43 4.19 -6.23 -10.14
C LYS A 43 4.71 -6.02 -11.56
N ASP A 44 3.81 -5.97 -12.54
CA ASP A 44 4.10 -5.78 -13.97
C ASP A 44 4.14 -4.30 -14.42
N ILE A 45 3.85 -3.35 -13.53
CA ILE A 45 3.74 -1.93 -13.90
C ILE A 45 5.12 -1.30 -14.17
N ASN A 46 6.12 -1.70 -13.40
CA ASN A 46 7.51 -1.28 -13.55
C ASN A 46 8.45 -2.38 -13.02
N SER A 47 9.74 -2.18 -13.09
CA SER A 47 10.76 -3.16 -12.66
C SER A 47 10.71 -3.52 -11.17
N GLU A 48 10.16 -2.64 -10.33
CA GLU A 48 10.08 -2.84 -8.88
C GLU A 48 8.72 -3.36 -8.41
N GLY A 49 7.65 -3.16 -9.19
CA GLY A 49 6.29 -3.46 -8.79
C GLY A 49 5.80 -2.55 -7.65
N LEU A 50 6.21 -1.29 -7.65
CA LEU A 50 5.90 -0.29 -6.64
C LEU A 50 5.32 0.97 -7.30
N LEU A 51 4.33 1.58 -6.66
CA LEU A 51 3.69 2.80 -7.12
C LEU A 51 4.40 4.05 -6.57
N TYR A 52 4.93 4.90 -7.45
CA TYR A 52 5.59 6.16 -7.06
C TYR A 52 5.60 7.25 -8.14
N SER A 53 5.01 7.00 -9.31
CA SER A 53 4.93 7.99 -10.39
C SER A 53 3.49 8.19 -10.88
N ASP A 54 3.20 9.38 -11.41
CA ASP A 54 1.88 9.68 -12.00
C ASP A 54 1.63 8.85 -13.27
N GLU A 55 2.66 8.57 -14.06
CA GLU A 55 2.54 7.73 -15.25
C GLU A 55 2.11 6.31 -14.90
N ASP A 56 2.75 5.69 -13.90
CA ASP A 56 2.38 4.36 -13.43
C ASP A 56 1.01 4.36 -12.75
N MET A 57 0.65 5.42 -12.06
CA MET A 57 -0.66 5.56 -11.44
C MET A 57 -1.79 5.46 -12.47
N GLU A 58 -1.64 6.08 -13.64
CA GLU A 58 -2.64 5.97 -14.72
C GLU A 58 -2.79 4.51 -15.20
N LYS A 59 -1.68 3.81 -15.40
CA LYS A 59 -1.67 2.39 -15.78
C LYS A 59 -2.33 1.49 -14.72
N VAL A 60 -2.02 1.75 -13.44
CA VAL A 60 -2.62 1.04 -12.30
C VAL A 60 -4.12 1.29 -12.24
N ALA A 61 -4.55 2.54 -12.38
CA ALA A 61 -5.98 2.90 -12.37
C ALA A 61 -6.75 2.19 -13.48
N GLU A 62 -6.20 2.16 -14.70
CA GLU A 62 -6.79 1.46 -15.83
C GLU A 62 -6.89 -0.06 -15.57
N LYS A 63 -5.79 -0.68 -15.10
CA LYS A 63 -5.76 -2.09 -14.75
C LYS A 63 -6.81 -2.44 -13.70
N PHE A 64 -6.87 -1.68 -12.60
CA PHE A 64 -7.79 -1.95 -11.50
C PHE A 64 -9.26 -1.72 -11.90
N ALA A 65 -9.53 -0.73 -12.74
CA ALA A 65 -10.88 -0.50 -13.28
C ALA A 65 -11.32 -1.66 -14.18
N LYS A 66 -10.44 -2.15 -15.07
CA LYS A 66 -10.70 -3.31 -15.94
C LYS A 66 -10.97 -4.57 -15.14
N GLU A 67 -10.19 -4.80 -14.09
CA GLU A 67 -10.33 -5.95 -13.18
C GLU A 67 -11.48 -5.80 -12.18
N LYS A 68 -12.15 -4.64 -12.14
CA LYS A 68 -13.32 -4.34 -11.29
C LYS A 68 -13.02 -4.55 -9.80
N VAL A 69 -11.85 -4.09 -9.33
CA VAL A 69 -11.51 -4.15 -7.90
C VAL A 69 -12.54 -3.39 -7.06
N LYS A 70 -12.80 -3.87 -5.85
CA LYS A 70 -13.81 -3.33 -4.93
C LYS A 70 -13.23 -2.58 -3.74
N GLY A 71 -11.92 -2.58 -3.62
CA GLY A 71 -11.18 -1.86 -2.60
C GLY A 71 -9.72 -1.71 -2.98
N LEU A 72 -9.01 -0.83 -2.31
CA LEU A 72 -7.57 -0.63 -2.47
C LEU A 72 -6.85 -0.97 -1.17
N PHE A 73 -5.83 -1.79 -1.25
CA PHE A 73 -4.87 -2.00 -0.18
C PHE A 73 -3.52 -1.40 -0.58
N ILE A 74 -3.06 -0.42 0.17
CA ILE A 74 -1.90 0.41 -0.18
C ILE A 74 -0.85 0.35 0.95
N PRO A 75 0.04 -0.65 0.93
CA PRO A 75 1.18 -0.68 1.84
C PRO A 75 2.19 0.42 1.52
N HIS A 76 2.63 1.14 2.55
CA HIS A 76 3.70 2.13 2.49
C HIS A 76 5.02 1.41 2.80
N CYS A 77 5.68 0.87 1.76
CA CYS A 77 6.80 -0.06 1.92
C CYS A 77 8.10 0.60 2.40
N ASN A 78 8.26 1.91 2.21
CA ASN A 78 9.29 2.68 2.90
C ASN A 78 8.72 3.98 3.49
N PHE A 79 8.22 4.90 2.71
CA PHE A 79 7.47 6.09 3.13
C PHE A 79 6.19 6.21 2.30
N GLY A 80 6.32 6.03 0.98
CA GLY A 80 5.25 6.18 0.01
C GLY A 80 5.21 7.56 -0.63
N THR A 81 4.47 7.66 -1.75
CA THR A 81 4.30 8.90 -2.52
C THR A 81 2.84 9.35 -2.42
N GLU A 82 2.55 10.18 -1.43
CA GLU A 82 1.21 10.51 -0.96
C GLU A 82 0.27 11.07 -2.03
N TYR A 83 0.76 11.95 -2.92
CA TYR A 83 -0.08 12.52 -3.97
C TYR A 83 -0.47 11.50 -5.05
N VAL A 84 0.46 10.62 -5.41
CA VAL A 84 0.20 9.55 -6.38
C VAL A 84 -0.85 8.58 -5.82
N VAL A 85 -0.70 8.18 -4.56
CA VAL A 85 -1.67 7.34 -3.84
C VAL A 85 -3.05 8.01 -3.79
N ALA A 86 -3.10 9.28 -3.42
CA ALA A 86 -4.36 10.01 -3.29
C ALA A 86 -5.08 10.17 -4.64
N ARG A 87 -4.35 10.42 -5.72
CA ARG A 87 -4.91 10.49 -7.08
C ARG A 87 -5.48 9.16 -7.53
N LEU A 88 -4.76 8.05 -7.28
CA LEU A 88 -5.26 6.71 -7.57
C LEU A 88 -6.57 6.44 -6.82
N ALA A 89 -6.58 6.69 -5.51
CA ALA A 89 -7.74 6.48 -4.66
C ALA A 89 -8.94 7.34 -5.11
N LYS A 90 -8.70 8.61 -5.42
CA LYS A 90 -9.73 9.53 -5.93
C LYS A 90 -10.32 9.06 -7.26
N LYS A 91 -9.47 8.59 -8.17
CA LYS A 91 -9.87 8.16 -9.51
C LYS A 91 -10.73 6.90 -9.48
N LEU A 92 -10.36 5.93 -8.63
CA LEU A 92 -11.08 4.66 -8.53
C LEU A 92 -12.33 4.74 -7.67
N ASN A 93 -12.36 5.65 -6.69
CA ASN A 93 -13.50 5.89 -5.80
C ASN A 93 -14.05 4.60 -5.15
N VAL A 94 -13.16 3.78 -4.61
CA VAL A 94 -13.46 2.56 -3.86
C VAL A 94 -12.89 2.68 -2.45
N PRO A 95 -13.36 1.87 -1.47
CA PRO A 95 -12.77 1.85 -0.13
C PRO A 95 -11.26 1.68 -0.14
N VAL A 96 -10.57 2.38 0.75
CA VAL A 96 -9.10 2.42 0.83
C VAL A 96 -8.64 1.94 2.20
N LEU A 97 -7.71 0.99 2.21
CA LEU A 97 -6.97 0.55 3.38
C LEU A 97 -5.51 0.96 3.25
N LEU A 98 -5.02 1.77 4.18
CA LEU A 98 -3.62 2.11 4.32
C LEU A 98 -2.96 1.24 5.38
N TRP A 99 -1.72 0.88 5.15
CA TRP A 99 -0.87 0.22 6.12
C TRP A 99 0.59 0.51 5.83
N GLY A 100 1.40 0.52 6.88
CA GLY A 100 2.85 0.58 6.78
C GLY A 100 3.48 -0.51 7.64
N PRO A 101 4.34 -1.39 7.07
CA PRO A 101 5.09 -2.33 7.86
C PRO A 101 5.91 -1.61 8.93
N ARG A 102 5.87 -2.09 10.17
CA ARG A 102 6.62 -1.48 11.26
C ARG A 102 8.08 -1.28 10.89
N ASP A 103 8.56 -0.05 11.09
CA ASP A 103 9.91 0.34 10.72
C ASP A 103 10.95 -0.27 11.65
N GLU A 104 12.13 -0.56 11.09
CA GLU A 104 13.31 -0.95 11.84
C GLU A 104 13.89 0.25 12.60
N ARG A 105 14.74 -0.03 13.57
CA ARG A 105 15.54 1.02 14.21
C ARG A 105 16.49 1.63 13.19
N PRO A 106 16.84 2.92 13.33
CA PRO A 106 17.93 3.51 12.55
C PRO A 106 19.20 2.67 12.67
N ASP A 107 20.02 2.69 11.63
CA ASP A 107 21.32 2.04 11.65
C ASP A 107 22.29 2.71 12.66
N GLU A 108 23.52 2.21 12.76
CA GLU A 108 24.56 2.73 13.66
C GLU A 108 24.94 4.20 13.39
N ASN A 109 24.63 4.71 12.19
CA ASN A 109 24.85 6.10 11.80
C ASN A 109 23.59 6.97 11.97
N GLY A 110 22.51 6.41 12.51
CA GLY A 110 21.25 7.08 12.70
C GLY A 110 20.42 7.21 11.42
N ILE A 111 20.76 6.48 10.36
CA ILE A 111 20.06 6.53 9.06
C ILE A 111 18.85 5.60 9.12
N ARG A 112 17.68 6.15 8.73
CA ARG A 112 16.44 5.38 8.56
C ARG A 112 16.34 4.88 7.11
N LEU A 113 16.19 3.57 6.94
CA LEU A 113 15.93 2.95 5.64
C LEU A 113 14.49 3.15 5.21
N ARG A 114 13.59 3.20 6.16
CA ARG A 114 12.14 3.37 5.99
C ARG A 114 11.58 4.30 7.07
N ASP A 115 10.46 4.94 6.80
CA ASP A 115 9.67 5.71 7.75
C ASP A 115 8.19 5.63 7.37
N SER A 116 7.66 4.40 7.40
CA SER A 116 6.32 4.09 6.92
C SER A 116 5.21 4.76 7.72
N GLN A 117 5.40 4.92 9.03
CA GLN A 117 4.40 5.58 9.87
C GLN A 117 4.24 7.07 9.51
N CYS A 118 5.32 7.79 9.29
CA CYS A 118 5.25 9.17 8.82
C CYS A 118 4.63 9.23 7.41
N GLY A 119 4.93 8.26 6.56
CA GLY A 119 4.31 8.12 5.24
C GLY A 119 2.80 7.94 5.31
N LEU A 120 2.30 7.14 6.26
CA LEU A 120 0.87 6.97 6.50
C LEU A 120 0.20 8.29 6.90
N PHE A 121 0.81 9.07 7.77
CA PHE A 121 0.30 10.39 8.16
C PHE A 121 0.28 11.36 6.99
N ALA A 122 1.35 11.40 6.20
CA ALA A 122 1.42 12.23 5.00
C ALA A 122 0.33 11.88 3.99
N THR A 123 0.15 10.60 3.69
CA THR A 123 -0.90 10.11 2.78
C THR A 123 -2.30 10.37 3.34
N GLY A 124 -2.53 10.10 4.62
CA GLY A 124 -3.81 10.38 5.27
C GLY A 124 -4.20 11.86 5.20
N LYS A 125 -3.23 12.76 5.38
CA LYS A 125 -3.44 14.21 5.23
C LYS A 125 -3.88 14.58 3.80
N VAL A 126 -3.23 14.01 2.78
CA VAL A 126 -3.56 14.32 1.37
C VAL A 126 -4.91 13.71 0.98
N LEU A 127 -5.22 12.49 1.41
CA LEU A 127 -6.53 11.88 1.19
C LEU A 127 -7.67 12.72 1.78
N ARG A 128 -7.48 13.26 2.97
CA ARG A 128 -8.45 14.19 3.57
C ARG A 128 -8.64 15.46 2.75
N ARG A 129 -7.56 16.06 2.24
CA ARG A 129 -7.64 17.20 1.33
C ARG A 129 -8.40 16.88 0.03
N PHE A 130 -8.25 15.66 -0.48
CA PHE A 130 -8.95 15.19 -1.66
C PHE A 130 -10.36 14.69 -1.38
N GLN A 131 -10.79 14.75 -0.12
CA GLN A 131 -12.08 14.25 0.34
C GLN A 131 -12.30 12.76 0.00
N VAL A 132 -11.25 11.97 0.13
CA VAL A 132 -11.27 10.52 -0.07
C VAL A 132 -11.32 9.85 1.30
N PRO A 133 -12.40 9.11 1.61
CA PRO A 133 -12.46 8.35 2.85
C PRO A 133 -11.48 7.17 2.79
N PHE A 134 -10.86 6.87 3.93
CA PHE A 134 -9.94 5.76 4.08
C PHE A 134 -9.97 5.20 5.49
N THR A 135 -9.53 3.96 5.63
CA THR A 135 -9.17 3.33 6.89
C THR A 135 -7.67 3.05 6.91
N TYR A 136 -7.11 2.84 8.10
CA TYR A 136 -5.73 2.43 8.23
C TYR A 136 -5.60 1.35 9.30
N MET A 137 -4.64 0.46 9.12
CA MET A 137 -4.23 -0.47 10.15
C MET A 137 -3.14 0.12 11.02
N THR A 138 -3.06 -0.33 12.27
CA THR A 138 -1.94 -0.05 13.16
C THR A 138 -0.62 -0.38 12.43
N ASN A 139 0.41 0.42 12.68
CA ASN A 139 1.76 0.18 12.17
C ASN A 139 2.37 -1.06 12.85
N CYS A 140 1.98 -2.23 12.36
CA CYS A 140 2.33 -3.55 12.87
C CYS A 140 3.26 -4.29 11.89
N ARG A 141 3.79 -5.43 12.32
CA ARG A 141 4.52 -6.36 11.46
C ARG A 141 3.56 -7.27 10.72
N LEU A 142 4.05 -7.91 9.64
CA LEU A 142 3.25 -8.88 8.86
C LEU A 142 2.82 -10.09 9.68
N ASP A 143 3.66 -10.55 10.60
CA ASP A 143 3.41 -11.71 11.47
C ASP A 143 2.62 -11.37 12.75
N ASP A 144 2.23 -10.10 12.93
CA ASP A 144 1.37 -9.70 14.05
C ASP A 144 -0.11 -10.02 13.73
N LEU A 145 -0.86 -10.45 14.75
CA LEU A 145 -2.32 -10.71 14.62
C LEU A 145 -3.10 -9.47 14.13
N GLU A 146 -2.60 -8.29 14.44
CA GLU A 146 -3.18 -7.01 14.03
C GLU A 146 -3.24 -6.87 12.51
N PHE A 147 -2.22 -7.40 11.78
CA PHE A 147 -2.21 -7.37 10.32
C PHE A 147 -3.37 -8.20 9.76
N GLU A 148 -3.46 -9.47 10.11
CA GLU A 148 -4.52 -10.35 9.61
C GLU A 148 -5.91 -9.84 10.00
N ARG A 149 -6.10 -9.40 11.25
CA ARG A 149 -7.39 -8.86 11.73
C ARG A 149 -7.79 -7.60 10.97
N GLY A 150 -6.86 -6.67 10.77
CA GLY A 150 -7.11 -5.44 10.03
C GLY A 150 -7.47 -5.69 8.57
N LEU A 151 -6.75 -6.60 7.92
CA LEU A 151 -7.02 -6.99 6.54
C LEU A 151 -8.38 -7.71 6.41
N ARG A 152 -8.66 -8.68 7.26
CA ARG A 152 -9.96 -9.38 7.26
C ARG A 152 -11.13 -8.45 7.57
N GLY A 153 -10.94 -7.50 8.49
CA GLY A 153 -11.95 -6.48 8.78
C GLY A 153 -12.26 -5.58 7.57
N PHE A 154 -11.25 -5.28 6.77
CA PHE A 154 -11.44 -4.52 5.52
C PHE A 154 -12.15 -5.34 4.44
N LEU A 155 -11.91 -6.64 4.39
CA LEU A 155 -12.50 -7.56 3.41
C LEU A 155 -13.92 -8.04 3.78
N ALA A 156 -14.39 -7.75 4.98
CA ALA A 156 -15.72 -8.15 5.44
C ALA A 156 -16.81 -7.23 4.89
#